data_0e94f776036444f21474cab81d5b6ed1
#
_entry.id   0e94f776036444f21474cab81d5b6ed1
#
_cell.length_a   1.000
_cell.length_b   1.000
_cell.length_c   1.000
_cell.angle_alpha   90.00
_cell.angle_beta   90.00
_cell.angle_gamma   90.00
#
_symmetry.space_group_name_H-M   'P 1'
#
loop_
_entity.id
_entity.type
_entity.pdbx_description
1 polymer ?
#
loop_
_entity_poly.entity_id
_entity_poly.type
_entity_poly.pdbx_seq_one_letter_code
_entity_poly.pdbx_strand_id
1 'polypeptide(L)'
;FFDPLTGKIRQKIPRFTVYPSSHYVTPRETVLKAIETIKEELRTRLDEFVKDGKLVEAQRLEQRTRFDLEMLNELGFCKGIENYSRHLSGAAPGEAPPTLVDYLPNDALMFLDESHVLIGQLNAMYNGDKSRKHTLVEFGFRLPSAMDNRPLKFTEFETKMRQTIFVSATPADYESTHQGQVVEQVARPTGLVDPDIEVLPASTQVDDLLSQIHERVKVGERVLVTVLTKRMAEQLTDYLSDNGAKVRYVHSDIDTVERVEILRDLRLGVFDVLVGINLLREGLDIPEVSLVAILDADKEGFLRSERSLIQTIGRAARNVRGKAILYADKITDSMRRAMGETERRRTKQIAFNKLHGIEPKGVQKRIKDIIDGVYDVKEKRHEMQVEQERARYEDMGEKDLATEIKRLEKQMNAEAKNLEFEKAASTRDRLTKVKEMAFGARSRDFLG
;
A
#
# COMPACT_ATOMS: atom_id res chain seq x y z
N PHE A 1 -12.25 -9.70 -28.81
CA PHE A 1 -11.16 -8.82 -28.40
C PHE A 1 -10.75 -7.93 -29.56
N PHE A 2 -10.69 -6.66 -29.32
CA PHE A 2 -10.16 -5.66 -30.26
C PHE A 2 -9.19 -4.73 -29.55
N ASP A 3 -8.33 -4.12 -30.31
CA ASP A 3 -7.42 -3.09 -29.79
C ASP A 3 -8.22 -1.79 -29.65
N PRO A 4 -8.34 -1.20 -28.45
CA PRO A 4 -9.16 -0.01 -28.23
C PRO A 4 -8.64 1.25 -28.93
N LEU A 5 -7.34 1.29 -29.27
CA LEU A 5 -6.72 2.43 -29.95
C LEU A 5 -6.91 2.38 -31.46
N THR A 6 -6.75 1.19 -32.03
CA THR A 6 -6.76 1.01 -33.50
C THR A 6 -8.06 0.42 -34.04
N GLY A 7 -8.97 -0.05 -33.17
CA GLY A 7 -10.19 -0.75 -33.56
C GLY A 7 -9.97 -2.12 -34.19
N LYS A 8 -8.72 -2.57 -34.36
CA LYS A 8 -8.40 -3.85 -34.99
C LYS A 8 -8.86 -5.01 -34.14
N ILE A 9 -9.63 -5.94 -34.76
CA ILE A 9 -10.06 -7.16 -34.10
C ILE A 9 -8.84 -8.08 -33.97
N ARG A 10 -8.47 -8.38 -32.71
CA ARG A 10 -7.39 -9.34 -32.39
C ARG A 10 -7.89 -10.78 -32.32
N GLN A 11 -9.09 -10.98 -31.78
CA GLN A 11 -9.67 -12.32 -31.62
C GLN A 11 -11.19 -12.24 -31.54
N LYS A 12 -11.89 -13.19 -32.19
CA LYS A 12 -13.31 -13.44 -31.97
C LYS A 12 -13.45 -14.52 -30.90
N ILE A 13 -14.26 -14.27 -29.87
CA ILE A 13 -14.55 -15.23 -28.82
C ILE A 13 -16.04 -15.58 -28.84
N PRO A 14 -16.43 -16.86 -28.61
CA PRO A 14 -17.82 -17.28 -28.65
C PRO A 14 -18.66 -16.77 -27.47
N ARG A 15 -18.02 -16.56 -26.34
CA ARG A 15 -18.68 -16.07 -25.10
C ARG A 15 -17.77 -15.15 -24.34
N PHE A 16 -18.37 -14.19 -23.67
CA PHE A 16 -17.69 -13.30 -22.73
C PHE A 16 -18.60 -13.04 -21.54
N THR A 17 -18.09 -13.26 -20.33
CA THR A 17 -18.81 -12.98 -19.10
C THR A 17 -18.46 -11.59 -18.61
N VAL A 18 -19.45 -10.75 -18.42
CA VAL A 18 -19.29 -9.43 -17.80
C VAL A 18 -19.55 -9.57 -16.31
N TYR A 19 -18.54 -9.27 -15.51
CA TYR A 19 -18.64 -9.26 -14.05
C TYR A 19 -18.90 -7.84 -13.55
N PRO A 20 -19.65 -7.68 -12.45
CA PRO A 20 -19.81 -6.37 -11.81
C PRO A 20 -18.46 -5.83 -11.33
N SER A 21 -18.29 -4.51 -11.41
CA SER A 21 -17.06 -3.81 -10.94
C SER A 21 -17.11 -3.43 -9.46
N SER A 22 -18.24 -3.64 -8.80
CA SER A 22 -18.45 -3.34 -7.38
C SER A 22 -18.97 -4.55 -6.62
N HIS A 23 -18.77 -4.56 -5.29
CA HIS A 23 -19.30 -5.58 -4.41
C HIS A 23 -20.81 -5.42 -4.17
N TYR A 24 -21.47 -6.49 -3.74
CA TYR A 24 -22.89 -6.51 -3.34
C TYR A 24 -23.87 -6.15 -4.46
N VAL A 25 -23.53 -6.44 -5.71
CA VAL A 25 -24.49 -6.38 -6.82
C VAL A 25 -25.37 -7.62 -6.72
N THR A 26 -26.55 -7.46 -6.15
CA THR A 26 -27.51 -8.54 -5.87
C THR A 26 -28.81 -8.34 -6.62
N PRO A 27 -29.58 -9.43 -6.90
CA PRO A 27 -30.91 -9.33 -7.50
C PRO A 27 -31.84 -8.45 -6.68
N ARG A 28 -32.76 -7.73 -7.35
CA ARG A 28 -33.73 -6.83 -6.72
C ARG A 28 -34.57 -7.52 -5.61
N GLU A 29 -34.95 -8.73 -5.85
CA GLU A 29 -35.73 -9.52 -4.86
C GLU A 29 -34.93 -9.75 -3.56
N THR A 30 -33.62 -10.01 -3.67
CA THR A 30 -32.72 -10.18 -2.53
C THR A 30 -32.59 -8.87 -1.76
N VAL A 31 -32.44 -7.74 -2.48
CA VAL A 31 -32.39 -6.41 -1.84
C VAL A 31 -33.67 -6.11 -1.08
N LEU A 32 -34.84 -6.39 -1.66
CA LEU A 32 -36.16 -6.18 -0.99
C LEU A 32 -36.31 -7.04 0.27
N LYS A 33 -35.87 -8.29 0.23
CA LYS A 33 -35.87 -9.16 1.43
C LYS A 33 -34.93 -8.63 2.50
N ALA A 34 -33.72 -8.18 2.10
CA ALA A 34 -32.76 -7.59 3.01
C ALA A 34 -33.31 -6.31 3.68
N ILE A 35 -34.02 -5.46 2.95
CA ILE A 35 -34.68 -4.26 3.49
C ILE A 35 -35.62 -4.62 4.64
N GLU A 36 -36.45 -5.68 4.50
CA GLU A 36 -37.37 -6.07 5.56
C GLU A 36 -36.65 -6.60 6.81
N THR A 37 -35.61 -7.43 6.62
CA THR A 37 -34.86 -7.95 7.77
C THR A 37 -34.00 -6.86 8.45
N ILE A 38 -33.51 -5.85 7.72
CA ILE A 38 -32.86 -4.68 8.28
C ILE A 38 -33.82 -3.83 9.11
N LYS A 39 -35.06 -3.62 8.65
CA LYS A 39 -36.11 -2.91 9.40
C LYS A 39 -36.45 -3.60 10.72
N GLU A 40 -36.46 -4.91 10.70
CA GLU A 40 -36.74 -5.73 11.88
C GLU A 40 -35.63 -5.61 12.93
N GLU A 41 -34.36 -5.72 12.49
CA GLU A 41 -33.19 -5.50 13.35
C GLU A 41 -33.18 -4.07 13.89
N LEU A 42 -33.42 -3.07 13.03
CA LEU A 42 -33.50 -1.67 13.46
C LEU A 42 -34.49 -1.46 14.58
N ARG A 43 -35.73 -1.97 14.43
CA ARG A 43 -36.79 -1.85 15.44
C ARG A 43 -36.33 -2.43 16.77
N THR A 44 -35.80 -3.65 16.76
CA THR A 44 -35.28 -4.31 17.96
C THR A 44 -34.19 -3.49 18.63
N ARG A 45 -33.25 -2.96 17.85
CA ARG A 45 -32.15 -2.19 18.40
C ARG A 45 -32.55 -0.82 18.94
N LEU A 46 -33.54 -0.18 18.31
CA LEU A 46 -34.13 1.07 18.82
C LEU A 46 -34.82 0.87 20.16
N ASP A 47 -35.61 -0.21 20.31
CA ASP A 47 -36.26 -0.56 21.56
C ASP A 47 -35.23 -0.80 22.69
N GLU A 48 -34.12 -1.45 22.41
CA GLU A 48 -33.03 -1.65 23.36
C GLU A 48 -32.42 -0.29 23.78
N PHE A 49 -32.09 0.59 22.85
CA PHE A 49 -31.50 1.90 23.16
C PHE A 49 -32.45 2.78 23.97
N VAL A 50 -33.74 2.74 23.67
CA VAL A 50 -34.76 3.49 24.44
C VAL A 50 -34.86 2.98 25.89
N LYS A 51 -34.87 1.65 26.07
CA LYS A 51 -34.86 1.02 27.41
C LYS A 51 -33.62 1.40 28.22
N ASP A 52 -32.49 1.49 27.56
CA ASP A 52 -31.19 1.86 28.17
C ASP A 52 -31.02 3.37 28.35
N GLY A 53 -32.00 4.20 27.96
CA GLY A 53 -31.92 5.67 28.02
C GLY A 53 -30.96 6.32 27.00
N LYS A 54 -30.50 5.58 26.00
CA LYS A 54 -29.59 6.02 24.95
C LYS A 54 -30.32 6.67 23.77
N LEU A 55 -31.01 7.78 24.02
CA LEU A 55 -31.89 8.41 23.03
C LEU A 55 -31.16 9.02 21.83
N VAL A 56 -29.95 9.53 22.05
CA VAL A 56 -29.11 10.11 20.98
C VAL A 56 -28.61 9.01 20.03
N GLU A 57 -28.21 7.89 20.58
CA GLU A 57 -27.79 6.70 19.82
C GLU A 57 -28.94 6.14 19.00
N ALA A 58 -30.13 6.07 19.61
CA ALA A 58 -31.35 5.62 18.93
C ALA A 58 -31.69 6.52 17.73
N GLN A 59 -31.73 7.84 17.94
CA GLN A 59 -32.06 8.80 16.88
C GLN A 59 -31.01 8.74 15.73
N ARG A 60 -29.73 8.66 16.06
CA ARG A 60 -28.63 8.57 15.07
C ARG A 60 -28.74 7.30 14.23
N LEU A 61 -28.96 6.17 14.88
CA LEU A 61 -29.09 4.89 14.21
C LEU A 61 -30.32 4.87 13.29
N GLU A 62 -31.47 5.34 13.79
CA GLU A 62 -32.73 5.40 13.05
C GLU A 62 -32.55 6.27 11.78
N GLN A 63 -32.10 7.49 11.93
CA GLN A 63 -31.93 8.43 10.81
C GLN A 63 -31.00 7.86 9.75
N ARG A 64 -29.85 7.33 10.16
CA ARG A 64 -28.88 6.75 9.23
C ARG A 64 -29.43 5.52 8.52
N THR A 65 -30.01 4.60 9.24
CA THR A 65 -30.47 3.34 8.65
C THR A 65 -31.69 3.57 7.74
N ARG A 66 -32.61 4.48 8.09
CA ARG A 66 -33.74 4.84 7.20
C ARG A 66 -33.25 5.43 5.88
N PHE A 67 -32.28 6.32 5.93
CA PHE A 67 -31.67 6.88 4.72
C PHE A 67 -31.00 5.79 3.87
N ASP A 68 -30.21 4.89 4.47
CA ASP A 68 -29.57 3.78 3.76
C ASP A 68 -30.62 2.83 3.13
N LEU A 69 -31.74 2.57 3.82
CA LEU A 69 -32.85 1.76 3.29
C LEU A 69 -33.54 2.41 2.10
N GLU A 70 -33.72 3.72 2.10
CA GLU A 70 -34.26 4.49 0.98
C GLU A 70 -33.34 4.37 -0.24
N MET A 71 -32.04 4.57 -0.03
CA MET A 71 -31.03 4.40 -1.09
C MET A 71 -30.99 2.97 -1.65
N LEU A 72 -31.07 1.95 -0.79
CA LEU A 72 -31.16 0.55 -1.23
C LEU A 72 -32.44 0.27 -2.03
N ASN A 73 -33.58 0.87 -1.62
CA ASN A 73 -34.82 0.70 -2.32
C ASN A 73 -34.83 1.37 -3.70
N GLU A 74 -34.33 2.61 -3.81
CA GLU A 74 -34.37 3.38 -5.05
C GLU A 74 -33.24 3.03 -6.02
N LEU A 75 -32.02 2.86 -5.50
CA LEU A 75 -30.82 2.67 -6.31
C LEU A 75 -30.25 1.26 -6.27
N GLY A 76 -30.71 0.42 -5.35
CA GLY A 76 -30.12 -0.89 -5.10
C GLY A 76 -28.73 -0.84 -4.42
N PHE A 77 -28.30 0.33 -3.97
CA PHE A 77 -26.99 0.56 -3.38
C PHE A 77 -27.05 1.70 -2.36
N CYS A 78 -26.24 1.60 -1.29
CA CYS A 78 -26.00 2.70 -0.35
C CYS A 78 -24.51 2.78 0.01
N LYS A 79 -24.06 3.96 0.47
CA LYS A 79 -22.69 4.12 0.95
C LYS A 79 -22.50 3.35 2.26
N GLY A 80 -21.58 2.39 2.27
CA GLY A 80 -21.36 1.50 3.41
C GLY A 80 -22.26 0.26 3.38
N ILE A 81 -22.70 -0.16 2.19
CA ILE A 81 -23.55 -1.34 1.95
C ILE A 81 -22.98 -2.62 2.59
N GLU A 82 -21.65 -2.70 2.76
CA GLU A 82 -20.96 -3.80 3.42
C GLU A 82 -21.41 -4.02 4.88
N ASN A 83 -21.94 -2.97 5.54
CA ASN A 83 -22.48 -3.09 6.90
C ASN A 83 -23.80 -3.88 6.96
N TYR A 84 -24.42 -4.10 5.82
CA TYR A 84 -25.64 -4.90 5.66
C TYR A 84 -25.37 -6.25 4.98
N SER A 85 -24.10 -6.66 4.88
CA SER A 85 -23.67 -7.87 4.16
C SER A 85 -24.40 -9.13 4.60
N ARG A 86 -24.66 -9.31 5.90
CA ARG A 86 -25.41 -10.45 6.44
C ARG A 86 -26.83 -10.55 5.86
N HIS A 87 -27.52 -9.43 5.78
CA HIS A 87 -28.88 -9.38 5.22
C HIS A 87 -28.90 -9.62 3.70
N LEU A 88 -27.91 -9.10 3.00
CA LEU A 88 -27.78 -9.25 1.55
C LEU A 88 -27.33 -10.65 1.14
N SER A 89 -26.51 -11.32 1.93
CA SER A 89 -26.05 -12.69 1.67
C SER A 89 -27.00 -13.76 2.19
N GLY A 90 -27.87 -13.42 3.16
CA GLY A 90 -28.69 -14.39 3.88
C GLY A 90 -27.92 -15.25 4.88
N ALA A 91 -26.70 -14.86 5.24
CA ALA A 91 -25.86 -15.57 6.20
C ALA A 91 -26.44 -15.54 7.61
N ALA A 92 -26.16 -16.59 8.40
CA ALA A 92 -26.55 -16.64 9.80
C ALA A 92 -25.75 -15.65 10.66
N PRO A 93 -26.30 -15.18 11.80
CA PRO A 93 -25.56 -14.34 12.74
C PRO A 93 -24.25 -15.00 13.19
N GLY A 94 -23.13 -14.26 13.10
CA GLY A 94 -21.80 -14.75 13.48
C GLY A 94 -21.13 -15.67 12.48
N GLU A 95 -21.77 -16.01 11.38
CA GLU A 95 -21.18 -16.81 10.29
C GLU A 95 -19.96 -16.09 9.68
N ALA A 96 -18.94 -16.88 9.31
CA ALA A 96 -17.75 -16.34 8.67
C ALA A 96 -18.10 -15.84 7.25
N PRO A 97 -17.72 -14.60 6.89
CA PRO A 97 -17.95 -14.11 5.55
C PRO A 97 -17.09 -14.88 4.52
N PRO A 98 -17.55 -14.99 3.26
CA PRO A 98 -16.73 -15.54 2.19
C PRO A 98 -15.51 -14.65 1.94
N THR A 99 -14.38 -15.29 1.69
CA THR A 99 -13.09 -14.63 1.47
C THR A 99 -12.43 -15.16 0.20
N LEU A 100 -11.31 -14.54 -0.21
CA LEU A 100 -10.52 -14.99 -1.36
C LEU A 100 -10.13 -16.48 -1.25
N VAL A 101 -9.87 -16.96 -0.03
CA VAL A 101 -9.47 -18.36 0.21
C VAL A 101 -10.58 -19.35 -0.17
N ASP A 102 -11.85 -18.94 -0.09
CA ASP A 102 -13.00 -19.79 -0.43
C ASP A 102 -13.13 -20.06 -1.95
N TYR A 103 -12.48 -19.25 -2.78
CA TYR A 103 -12.43 -19.46 -4.24
C TYR A 103 -11.30 -20.40 -4.69
N LEU A 104 -10.42 -20.78 -3.78
CA LEU A 104 -9.32 -21.69 -4.11
C LEU A 104 -9.82 -23.14 -4.25
N PRO A 105 -9.34 -23.88 -5.25
CA PRO A 105 -9.59 -25.32 -5.35
C PRO A 105 -9.11 -26.07 -4.09
N ASN A 106 -9.69 -27.23 -3.81
CA ASN A 106 -9.32 -28.02 -2.63
C ASN A 106 -7.87 -28.53 -2.66
N ASP A 107 -7.30 -28.68 -3.84
CA ASP A 107 -5.93 -29.12 -4.10
C ASP A 107 -4.97 -27.94 -4.37
N ALA A 108 -5.39 -26.71 -4.09
CA ALA A 108 -4.56 -25.52 -4.29
C ALA A 108 -3.30 -25.57 -3.43
N LEU A 109 -2.17 -25.19 -4.00
CA LEU A 109 -0.93 -24.93 -3.31
C LEU A 109 -0.86 -23.43 -2.94
N MET A 110 -0.79 -23.13 -1.66
CA MET A 110 -0.71 -21.77 -1.14
C MET A 110 0.74 -21.39 -0.86
N PHE A 111 1.13 -20.19 -1.28
CA PHE A 111 2.41 -19.58 -0.90
C PHE A 111 2.12 -18.37 -0.02
N LEU A 112 2.56 -18.39 1.22
CA LEU A 112 2.47 -17.27 2.14
C LEU A 112 3.81 -16.55 2.16
N ASP A 113 3.91 -15.51 1.33
CA ASP A 113 5.12 -14.69 1.25
C ASP A 113 5.22 -13.76 2.46
N GLU A 114 6.46 -13.51 2.92
CA GLU A 114 6.76 -12.81 4.17
C GLU A 114 5.88 -13.33 5.34
N SER A 115 5.79 -14.65 5.45
CA SER A 115 4.85 -15.35 6.35
C SER A 115 4.94 -14.89 7.79
N HIS A 116 6.15 -14.57 8.27
CA HIS A 116 6.38 -14.05 9.63
C HIS A 116 5.64 -12.74 9.96
N VAL A 117 5.30 -11.95 8.92
CA VAL A 117 4.48 -10.74 9.04
C VAL A 117 3.02 -11.05 8.78
N LEU A 118 2.75 -11.78 7.70
CA LEU A 118 1.38 -12.09 7.26
C LEU A 118 0.60 -12.87 8.33
N ILE A 119 1.19 -13.88 8.95
CA ILE A 119 0.56 -14.64 10.03
C ILE A 119 0.21 -13.74 11.23
N GLY A 120 1.13 -12.85 11.62
CA GLY A 120 0.87 -11.87 12.67
C GLY A 120 -0.28 -10.91 12.33
N GLN A 121 -0.35 -10.44 11.10
CA GLN A 121 -1.45 -9.57 10.61
C GLN A 121 -2.78 -10.32 10.60
N LEU A 122 -2.84 -11.53 10.06
CA LEU A 122 -4.05 -12.36 10.03
C LEU A 122 -4.60 -12.63 11.44
N ASN A 123 -3.71 -12.85 12.41
CA ASN A 123 -4.11 -13.03 13.81
C ASN A 123 -4.69 -11.74 14.43
N ALA A 124 -4.12 -10.57 14.11
CA ALA A 124 -4.53 -9.29 14.68
C ALA A 124 -5.80 -8.70 14.03
N MET A 125 -6.08 -8.99 12.75
CA MET A 125 -7.13 -8.34 11.96
C MET A 125 -8.51 -8.45 12.59
N TYR A 126 -8.91 -9.62 13.05
CA TYR A 126 -10.23 -9.86 13.63
C TYR A 126 -10.46 -9.02 14.89
N ASN A 127 -9.51 -9.02 15.81
CA ASN A 127 -9.63 -8.28 17.07
C ASN A 127 -9.64 -6.77 16.86
N GLY A 128 -8.84 -6.26 15.95
CA GLY A 128 -8.83 -4.84 15.59
C GLY A 128 -10.15 -4.37 14.97
N ASP A 129 -10.70 -5.13 14.01
CA ASP A 129 -11.99 -4.84 13.39
C ASP A 129 -13.14 -4.95 14.40
N LYS A 130 -13.17 -6.02 15.20
CA LYS A 130 -14.17 -6.23 16.25
C LYS A 130 -14.23 -5.07 17.23
N SER A 131 -13.07 -4.62 17.73
CA SER A 131 -13.01 -3.50 18.69
C SER A 131 -13.58 -2.22 18.09
N ARG A 132 -13.18 -1.87 16.88
CA ARG A 132 -13.67 -0.69 16.16
C ARG A 132 -15.19 -0.77 15.93
N LYS A 133 -15.69 -1.89 15.42
CA LYS A 133 -17.12 -2.06 15.10
C LYS A 133 -17.99 -2.12 16.35
N HIS A 134 -17.49 -2.73 17.41
CA HIS A 134 -18.20 -2.74 18.69
C HIS A 134 -18.52 -1.31 19.15
N THR A 135 -17.54 -0.42 19.11
CA THR A 135 -17.74 1.01 19.43
C THR A 135 -18.78 1.64 18.50
N LEU A 136 -18.74 1.38 17.19
CA LEU A 136 -19.71 1.94 16.25
C LEU A 136 -21.15 1.45 16.50
N VAL A 137 -21.31 0.19 16.89
CA VAL A 137 -22.62 -0.40 17.21
C VAL A 137 -23.14 0.13 18.55
N GLU A 138 -22.28 0.20 19.56
CA GLU A 138 -22.64 0.67 20.90
C GLU A 138 -23.11 2.13 20.90
N PHE A 139 -22.49 2.98 20.10
CA PHE A 139 -22.82 4.40 19.99
C PHE A 139 -23.82 4.72 18.84
N GLY A 140 -24.54 3.75 18.32
CA GLY A 140 -25.63 3.94 17.34
C GLY A 140 -25.17 4.40 15.95
N PHE A 141 -23.94 4.14 15.54
CA PHE A 141 -23.46 4.42 14.18
C PHE A 141 -23.74 3.27 13.20
N ARG A 142 -23.93 2.05 13.69
CA ARG A 142 -24.19 0.85 12.90
C ARG A 142 -25.14 -0.10 13.63
N LEU A 143 -25.85 -0.92 12.84
CA LEU A 143 -26.61 -2.05 13.37
C LEU A 143 -25.68 -3.15 13.91
N PRO A 144 -26.15 -3.98 14.85
CA PRO A 144 -25.38 -5.14 15.36
C PRO A 144 -24.89 -6.07 14.26
N SER A 145 -25.65 -6.28 13.20
CA SER A 145 -25.29 -7.11 12.04
C SER A 145 -24.04 -6.64 11.29
N ALA A 146 -23.65 -5.37 11.43
CA ALA A 146 -22.39 -4.87 10.87
C ALA A 146 -21.16 -5.58 11.45
N MET A 147 -21.27 -6.20 12.63
CA MET A 147 -20.21 -7.02 13.23
C MET A 147 -19.89 -8.26 12.41
N ASP A 148 -20.85 -8.76 11.60
CA ASP A 148 -20.70 -9.98 10.81
C ASP A 148 -19.92 -9.76 9.50
N ASN A 149 -19.83 -8.52 9.01
CA ASN A 149 -18.88 -8.17 7.96
C ASN A 149 -17.49 -7.98 8.58
N ARG A 150 -16.75 -9.03 8.74
CA ARG A 150 -15.50 -9.08 9.52
C ARG A 150 -14.41 -9.89 8.82
N PRO A 151 -13.14 -9.68 9.14
CA PRO A 151 -12.10 -10.63 8.79
C PRO A 151 -12.39 -12.00 9.40
N LEU A 152 -11.81 -13.04 8.82
CA LEU A 152 -11.79 -14.35 9.45
C LEU A 152 -11.10 -14.28 10.81
N LYS A 153 -11.54 -15.07 11.77
CA LYS A 153 -10.73 -15.41 12.93
C LYS A 153 -9.53 -16.22 12.46
N PHE A 154 -8.42 -16.13 13.15
CA PHE A 154 -7.23 -16.88 12.75
C PHE A 154 -7.48 -18.40 12.68
N THR A 155 -8.22 -18.95 13.63
CA THR A 155 -8.63 -20.36 13.63
C THR A 155 -9.52 -20.73 12.43
N GLU A 156 -10.38 -19.82 11.97
CA GLU A 156 -11.17 -20.03 10.75
C GLU A 156 -10.29 -20.04 9.50
N PHE A 157 -9.28 -19.17 9.46
CA PHE A 157 -8.28 -19.15 8.39
C PHE A 157 -7.47 -20.46 8.37
N GLU A 158 -7.01 -20.94 9.53
CA GLU A 158 -6.27 -22.20 9.64
C GLU A 158 -7.06 -23.39 9.08
N THR A 159 -8.38 -23.47 9.33
CA THR A 159 -9.24 -24.54 8.79
C THR A 159 -9.37 -24.48 7.26
N LYS A 160 -9.16 -23.31 6.66
CA LYS A 160 -9.20 -23.08 5.21
C LYS A 160 -7.82 -23.23 4.54
N MET A 161 -6.74 -23.29 5.30
CA MET A 161 -5.42 -23.51 4.74
C MET A 161 -5.35 -24.85 4.02
N ARG A 162 -4.71 -24.84 2.86
CA ARG A 162 -4.42 -26.03 2.03
C ARG A 162 -2.96 -26.44 2.22
N GLN A 163 -2.40 -27.18 1.28
CA GLN A 163 -0.97 -27.37 1.22
C GLN A 163 -0.30 -25.99 1.14
N THR A 164 0.52 -25.68 2.14
CA THR A 164 1.04 -24.32 2.31
C THR A 164 2.56 -24.32 2.38
N ILE A 165 3.17 -23.42 1.63
CA ILE A 165 4.58 -23.10 1.71
C ILE A 165 4.73 -21.73 2.34
N PHE A 166 5.38 -21.66 3.50
CA PHE A 166 5.75 -20.42 4.16
C PHE A 166 7.07 -19.93 3.58
N VAL A 167 7.07 -18.73 3.02
CA VAL A 167 8.26 -18.09 2.46
C VAL A 167 8.67 -16.94 3.37
N SER A 168 9.86 -17.00 3.93
CA SER A 168 10.37 -15.94 4.80
C SER A 168 11.89 -15.99 4.89
N ALA A 169 12.53 -14.81 4.91
CA ALA A 169 13.94 -14.68 5.25
C ALA A 169 14.18 -14.82 6.77
N THR A 170 13.16 -14.62 7.57
CA THR A 170 13.19 -14.61 9.04
C THR A 170 11.95 -15.29 9.61
N PRO A 171 11.79 -16.62 9.49
CA PRO A 171 10.64 -17.34 9.98
C PRO A 171 10.35 -17.05 11.46
N ALA A 172 9.09 -17.19 11.87
CA ALA A 172 8.62 -16.95 13.22
C ALA A 172 8.25 -18.26 13.94
N ASP A 173 7.74 -18.13 15.15
CA ASP A 173 7.40 -19.28 15.99
C ASP A 173 6.26 -20.11 15.39
N TYR A 174 5.33 -19.45 14.68
CA TYR A 174 4.24 -20.17 14.01
C TYR A 174 4.76 -21.15 12.96
N GLU A 175 5.63 -20.67 12.06
CA GLU A 175 6.25 -21.52 11.04
C GLU A 175 7.06 -22.64 11.68
N SER A 176 7.83 -22.32 12.73
CA SER A 176 8.66 -23.31 13.44
C SER A 176 7.85 -24.44 14.05
N THR A 177 6.62 -24.15 14.52
CA THR A 177 5.75 -25.15 15.16
C THR A 177 4.88 -25.93 14.19
N HIS A 178 4.64 -25.39 12.97
CA HIS A 178 3.74 -26.00 11.97
C HIS A 178 4.47 -26.55 10.74
N GLN A 179 5.80 -26.47 10.71
CA GLN A 179 6.59 -26.96 9.57
C GLN A 179 6.67 -28.48 9.54
N GLY A 180 6.43 -29.08 8.38
CA GLY A 180 6.76 -30.48 8.10
C GLY A 180 8.17 -30.64 7.54
N GLN A 181 8.68 -29.64 6.82
CA GLN A 181 10.00 -29.60 6.22
C GLN A 181 10.51 -28.18 6.11
N VAL A 182 11.80 -27.96 6.31
CA VAL A 182 12.49 -26.69 6.09
C VAL A 182 13.47 -26.82 4.94
N VAL A 183 13.39 -25.92 3.98
CA VAL A 183 14.32 -25.82 2.86
C VAL A 183 14.94 -24.42 2.86
N GLU A 184 16.26 -24.35 2.91
CA GLU A 184 17.00 -23.10 2.86
C GLU A 184 17.47 -22.79 1.44
N GLN A 185 17.10 -21.62 0.92
CA GLN A 185 17.67 -21.05 -0.31
C GLN A 185 18.57 -19.86 0.04
N VAL A 186 19.78 -20.13 0.47
CA VAL A 186 20.75 -19.11 0.90
C VAL A 186 21.61 -18.63 -0.26
N ALA A 187 22.02 -19.54 -1.14
CA ALA A 187 22.91 -19.20 -2.25
C ALA A 187 22.21 -18.40 -3.36
N ARG A 188 22.77 -17.26 -3.71
CA ARG A 188 22.28 -16.39 -4.80
C ARG A 188 23.06 -16.66 -6.10
N PRO A 189 22.39 -16.84 -7.24
CA PRO A 189 23.06 -17.04 -8.54
C PRO A 189 23.96 -15.87 -8.95
N THR A 190 23.66 -14.65 -8.47
CA THR A 190 24.47 -13.45 -8.73
C THR A 190 25.81 -13.45 -8.00
N GLY A 191 26.01 -14.36 -7.06
CA GLY A 191 27.19 -14.41 -6.21
C GLY A 191 27.23 -13.34 -5.12
N LEU A 192 26.23 -12.44 -5.05
CA LEU A 192 26.19 -11.37 -4.05
C LEU A 192 26.12 -11.93 -2.63
N VAL A 193 27.00 -11.41 -1.78
CA VAL A 193 27.18 -11.84 -0.39
C VAL A 193 26.36 -10.93 0.52
N ASP A 194 25.91 -11.46 1.68
CA ASP A 194 25.32 -10.61 2.69
C ASP A 194 26.33 -9.55 3.20
N PRO A 195 25.85 -8.37 3.66
CA PRO A 195 26.75 -7.27 4.01
C PRO A 195 27.71 -7.63 5.13
N ASP A 196 28.89 -7.01 5.09
CA ASP A 196 29.77 -6.97 6.25
C ASP A 196 29.16 -6.11 7.37
N ILE A 197 29.28 -6.55 8.62
CA ILE A 197 28.68 -5.88 9.78
C ILE A 197 29.76 -5.34 10.69
N GLU A 198 29.69 -4.04 10.95
CA GLU A 198 30.53 -3.37 11.93
C GLU A 198 29.71 -2.82 13.09
N VAL A 199 30.21 -2.93 14.31
CA VAL A 199 29.60 -2.34 15.51
C VAL A 199 30.45 -1.18 15.96
N LEU A 200 29.88 0.01 16.04
CA LEU A 200 30.54 1.24 16.45
C LEU A 200 29.83 1.87 17.66
N PRO A 201 30.53 2.69 18.48
CA PRO A 201 29.93 3.32 19.64
C PRO A 201 28.73 4.21 19.31
N ALA A 202 27.66 4.14 20.10
CA ALA A 202 26.50 5.01 19.93
C ALA A 202 26.78 6.46 20.31
N SER A 203 27.78 6.71 21.17
CA SER A 203 28.14 8.04 21.63
C SER A 203 28.64 8.97 20.51
N THR A 204 29.21 8.44 19.42
CA THR A 204 29.74 9.18 18.27
C THR A 204 28.96 8.90 16.99
N GLN A 205 27.77 8.28 17.08
CA GLN A 205 27.05 7.73 15.93
C GLN A 205 26.72 8.76 14.84
N VAL A 206 26.43 10.01 15.19
CA VAL A 206 26.02 11.04 14.22
C VAL A 206 27.21 11.56 13.43
N ASP A 207 28.35 11.81 14.08
CA ASP A 207 29.56 12.32 13.43
C ASP A 207 30.21 11.26 12.53
N ASP A 208 30.29 10.02 13.02
CA ASP A 208 30.77 8.90 12.21
C ASP A 208 29.85 8.63 11.03
N LEU A 209 28.53 8.63 11.23
CA LEU A 209 27.55 8.47 10.16
C LEU A 209 27.74 9.51 9.06
N LEU A 210 27.94 10.77 9.40
CA LEU A 210 28.17 11.84 8.42
C LEU A 210 29.44 11.56 7.59
N SER A 211 30.50 11.08 8.24
CA SER A 211 31.74 10.68 7.57
C SER A 211 31.51 9.53 6.59
N GLN A 212 30.81 8.48 7.03
CA GLN A 212 30.44 7.32 6.21
C GLN A 212 29.56 7.71 5.02
N ILE A 213 28.63 8.65 5.21
CA ILE A 213 27.80 9.19 4.13
C ILE A 213 28.68 9.86 3.06
N HIS A 214 29.58 10.74 3.47
CA HIS A 214 30.45 11.45 2.53
C HIS A 214 31.33 10.48 1.71
N GLU A 215 31.83 9.40 2.31
CA GLU A 215 32.59 8.38 1.60
C GLU A 215 31.76 7.67 0.52
N ARG A 216 30.50 7.32 0.84
CA ARG A 216 29.60 6.63 -0.09
C ARG A 216 29.13 7.54 -1.23
N VAL A 217 28.79 8.77 -0.91
CA VAL A 217 28.34 9.77 -1.90
C VAL A 217 29.43 10.08 -2.92
N LYS A 218 30.70 10.17 -2.52
CA LYS A 218 31.83 10.38 -3.44
C LYS A 218 31.92 9.34 -4.58
N VAL A 219 31.43 8.12 -4.33
CA VAL A 219 31.45 7.04 -5.32
C VAL A 219 30.08 6.77 -5.93
N GLY A 220 29.12 7.67 -5.68
CA GLY A 220 27.77 7.61 -6.28
C GLY A 220 26.86 6.58 -5.66
N GLU A 221 27.14 6.09 -4.45
CA GLU A 221 26.31 5.13 -3.72
C GLU A 221 25.30 5.81 -2.79
N ARG A 222 24.32 5.03 -2.35
CA ARG A 222 23.20 5.50 -1.49
C ARG A 222 23.29 4.88 -0.10
N VAL A 223 22.75 5.61 0.86
CA VAL A 223 22.76 5.24 2.28
C VAL A 223 21.33 5.16 2.83
N LEU A 224 21.02 4.09 3.56
CA LEU A 224 19.82 3.97 4.37
C LEU A 224 20.19 4.11 5.84
N VAL A 225 19.42 4.92 6.57
CA VAL A 225 19.61 5.15 8.01
C VAL A 225 18.32 4.82 8.74
N THR A 226 18.40 3.97 9.78
CA THR A 226 17.25 3.66 10.62
C THR A 226 17.37 4.27 12.00
N VAL A 227 16.28 4.92 12.43
CA VAL A 227 16.14 5.55 13.74
C VAL A 227 14.93 4.99 14.47
N LEU A 228 14.77 5.33 15.77
CA LEU A 228 13.71 4.77 16.60
C LEU A 228 12.41 5.59 16.62
N THR A 229 12.50 6.90 16.41
CA THR A 229 11.36 7.82 16.53
C THR A 229 11.27 8.80 15.37
N LYS A 230 10.06 9.31 15.12
CA LYS A 230 9.81 10.36 14.11
C LYS A 230 10.64 11.62 14.40
N ARG A 231 10.64 12.05 15.64
CA ARG A 231 11.43 13.22 16.07
C ARG A 231 12.93 13.05 15.79
N MET A 232 13.48 11.87 16.06
CA MET A 232 14.88 11.59 15.77
C MET A 232 15.14 11.60 14.26
N ALA A 233 14.21 11.08 13.43
CA ALA A 233 14.34 11.14 11.98
C ALA A 233 14.39 12.58 11.46
N GLU A 234 13.49 13.44 11.96
CA GLU A 234 13.44 14.86 11.61
C GLU A 234 14.73 15.58 12.00
N GLN A 235 15.13 15.48 13.27
CA GLN A 235 16.35 16.12 13.79
C GLN A 235 17.63 15.66 13.07
N LEU A 236 17.73 14.36 12.79
CA LEU A 236 18.87 13.82 12.05
C LEU A 236 18.88 14.32 10.60
N THR A 237 17.73 14.41 9.96
CA THR A 237 17.60 14.92 8.59
C THR A 237 18.06 16.39 8.53
N ASP A 238 17.60 17.21 9.45
CA ASP A 238 18.00 18.63 9.53
C ASP A 238 19.52 18.74 9.73
N TYR A 239 20.07 18.01 10.69
CA TYR A 239 21.51 18.02 10.96
C TYR A 239 22.34 17.58 9.76
N LEU A 240 21.96 16.49 9.08
CA LEU A 240 22.67 16.01 7.91
C LEU A 240 22.57 16.98 6.73
N SER A 241 21.40 17.62 6.56
CA SER A 241 21.18 18.65 5.54
C SER A 241 22.04 19.89 5.77
N ASP A 242 22.08 20.37 7.00
CA ASP A 242 22.91 21.53 7.40
C ASP A 242 24.41 21.27 7.19
N ASN A 243 24.83 20.00 7.25
CA ASN A 243 26.20 19.56 6.96
C ASN A 243 26.42 19.11 5.51
N GLY A 244 25.53 19.51 4.59
CA GLY A 244 25.70 19.37 3.14
C GLY A 244 25.32 18.01 2.55
N ALA A 245 24.72 17.09 3.32
CA ALA A 245 24.21 15.84 2.79
C ALA A 245 22.82 16.05 2.15
N LYS A 246 22.59 15.48 0.96
CA LYS A 246 21.26 15.44 0.35
C LYS A 246 20.46 14.31 0.97
N VAL A 247 19.57 14.64 1.88
CA VAL A 247 18.85 13.68 2.71
C VAL A 247 17.33 13.89 2.64
N ARG A 248 16.57 12.81 2.72
CA ARG A 248 15.13 12.81 2.98
C ARG A 248 14.79 11.81 4.07
N TYR A 249 13.66 12.03 4.76
CA TYR A 249 13.14 11.03 5.70
C TYR A 249 11.78 10.50 5.26
N VAL A 250 11.46 9.29 5.74
CA VAL A 250 10.20 8.58 5.45
C VAL A 250 9.56 8.14 6.77
N HIS A 251 8.27 8.44 6.93
CA HIS A 251 7.46 8.04 8.08
C HIS A 251 6.14 7.38 7.66
N SER A 252 5.35 6.92 8.66
CA SER A 252 4.11 6.16 8.42
C SER A 252 2.98 6.95 7.72
N ASP A 253 3.03 8.28 7.79
CA ASP A 253 1.95 9.15 7.31
C ASP A 253 2.12 9.52 5.82
N ILE A 254 3.24 9.12 5.20
CA ILE A 254 3.51 9.32 3.77
C ILE A 254 2.66 8.34 2.96
N ASP A 255 1.94 8.86 1.97
CA ASP A 255 1.11 8.01 1.12
C ASP A 255 1.95 7.10 0.20
N THR A 256 1.28 6.10 -0.39
CA THR A 256 1.96 5.10 -1.22
C THR A 256 2.59 5.70 -2.48
N VAL A 257 1.98 6.72 -3.06
CA VAL A 257 2.49 7.36 -4.29
C VAL A 257 3.74 8.16 -3.98
N GLU A 258 3.67 9.00 -2.96
CA GLU A 258 4.82 9.80 -2.49
C GLU A 258 5.99 8.90 -2.09
N ARG A 259 5.72 7.77 -1.41
CA ARG A 259 6.76 6.79 -1.07
C ARG A 259 7.46 6.22 -2.31
N VAL A 260 6.73 5.92 -3.37
CA VAL A 260 7.30 5.44 -4.64
C VAL A 260 8.19 6.52 -5.27
N GLU A 261 7.75 7.78 -5.24
CA GLU A 261 8.53 8.91 -5.74
C GLU A 261 9.83 9.12 -4.95
N ILE A 262 9.77 9.08 -3.62
CA ILE A 262 10.96 9.18 -2.76
C ILE A 262 11.97 8.07 -3.09
N LEU A 263 11.52 6.83 -3.24
CA LEU A 263 12.41 5.72 -3.58
C LEU A 263 13.02 5.86 -4.99
N ARG A 264 12.26 6.36 -5.93
CA ARG A 264 12.76 6.70 -7.27
C ARG A 264 13.83 7.77 -7.22
N ASP A 265 13.57 8.85 -6.52
CA ASP A 265 14.49 9.99 -6.39
C ASP A 265 15.80 9.57 -5.73
N LEU A 266 15.75 8.68 -4.72
CA LEU A 266 16.94 8.07 -4.12
C LEU A 266 17.75 7.29 -5.16
N ARG A 267 17.10 6.44 -5.96
CA ARG A 267 17.76 5.66 -7.00
C ARG A 267 18.34 6.52 -8.11
N LEU A 268 17.66 7.60 -8.49
CA LEU A 268 18.13 8.57 -9.47
C LEU A 268 19.27 9.47 -8.94
N GLY A 269 19.49 9.50 -7.62
CA GLY A 269 20.50 10.35 -7.00
C GLY A 269 20.09 11.82 -6.87
N VAL A 270 18.80 12.10 -6.86
CA VAL A 270 18.27 13.43 -6.50
C VAL A 270 18.68 13.76 -5.05
N PHE A 271 18.70 12.74 -4.21
CA PHE A 271 19.29 12.77 -2.87
C PHE A 271 20.02 11.46 -2.59
N ASP A 272 20.88 11.44 -1.56
CA ASP A 272 21.84 10.36 -1.33
C ASP A 272 21.53 9.52 -0.10
N VAL A 273 20.79 10.08 0.86
CA VAL A 273 20.50 9.46 2.16
C VAL A 273 19.00 9.41 2.42
N LEU A 274 18.50 8.23 2.76
CA LEU A 274 17.13 8.05 3.21
C LEU A 274 17.13 7.65 4.68
N VAL A 275 16.50 8.49 5.52
CA VAL A 275 16.28 8.23 6.94
C VAL A 275 14.87 7.66 7.13
N GLY A 276 14.74 6.60 7.91
CA GLY A 276 13.43 6.01 8.18
C GLY A 276 13.35 5.28 9.52
N ILE A 277 12.12 5.07 10.03
CA ILE A 277 11.90 4.35 11.28
C ILE A 277 11.74 2.86 11.00
N ASN A 278 10.63 2.47 10.40
CA ASN A 278 10.22 1.08 10.19
C ASN A 278 10.09 0.72 8.70
N LEU A 279 10.00 1.72 7.84
CA LEU A 279 9.66 1.56 6.43
C LEU A 279 10.81 1.03 5.56
N LEU A 280 11.96 0.74 6.16
CA LEU A 280 13.12 0.23 5.45
C LEU A 280 13.24 -1.30 5.51
N ARG A 281 12.26 -2.01 6.06
CA ARG A 281 12.33 -3.48 6.26
C ARG A 281 11.84 -4.28 5.06
N GLU A 282 10.66 -3.98 4.53
CA GLU A 282 10.00 -4.77 3.49
C GLU A 282 9.77 -3.99 2.21
N GLY A 283 9.75 -4.68 1.07
CA GLY A 283 9.38 -4.10 -0.22
C GLY A 283 10.39 -3.13 -0.84
N LEU A 284 11.61 -3.01 -0.29
CA LEU A 284 12.65 -2.17 -0.88
C LEU A 284 13.66 -3.00 -1.68
N ASP A 285 13.82 -2.64 -2.94
CA ASP A 285 14.80 -3.21 -3.85
C ASP A 285 15.66 -2.11 -4.47
N ILE A 286 16.71 -1.70 -3.75
CA ILE A 286 17.55 -0.57 -4.11
C ILE A 286 19.02 -1.04 -4.20
N PRO A 287 19.45 -1.54 -5.37
CA PRO A 287 20.82 -2.04 -5.55
C PRO A 287 21.90 -0.94 -5.41
N GLU A 288 21.51 0.32 -5.50
CA GLU A 288 22.39 1.47 -5.32
C GLU A 288 22.82 1.71 -3.86
N VAL A 289 22.09 1.09 -2.90
CA VAL A 289 22.40 1.19 -1.47
C VAL A 289 23.57 0.29 -1.12
N SER A 290 24.68 0.89 -0.70
CA SER A 290 25.87 0.19 -0.21
C SER A 290 26.04 0.24 1.29
N LEU A 291 25.39 1.18 1.98
CA LEU A 291 25.46 1.32 3.42
C LEU A 291 24.07 1.33 4.05
N VAL A 292 23.92 0.51 5.08
CA VAL A 292 22.80 0.56 6.02
C VAL A 292 23.34 0.91 7.40
N ALA A 293 22.90 2.03 7.95
CA ALA A 293 23.25 2.49 9.30
C ALA A 293 22.08 2.33 10.25
N ILE A 294 22.29 1.65 11.36
CA ILE A 294 21.29 1.39 12.38
C ILE A 294 21.70 2.12 13.66
N LEU A 295 21.06 3.25 13.93
CA LEU A 295 21.33 4.05 15.12
C LEU A 295 20.66 3.42 16.34
N ASP A 296 21.30 3.57 17.51
CA ASP A 296 20.79 3.00 18.77
C ASP A 296 20.40 1.52 18.62
N ALA A 297 21.28 0.72 18.03
CA ALA A 297 21.00 -0.68 17.73
C ALA A 297 20.86 -1.55 19.00
N ASP A 298 21.37 -1.09 20.14
CA ASP A 298 21.28 -1.73 21.45
C ASP A 298 20.01 -1.38 22.25
N LYS A 299 19.14 -0.51 21.74
CA LYS A 299 17.87 -0.21 22.37
C LYS A 299 16.84 -1.28 22.01
N GLU A 300 16.79 -2.33 22.85
CA GLU A 300 15.90 -3.48 22.60
C GLU A 300 14.44 -3.07 22.45
N GLY A 301 13.75 -3.74 21.53
CA GLY A 301 12.37 -3.52 21.20
C GLY A 301 12.02 -4.07 19.82
N PHE A 302 10.77 -3.89 19.39
CA PHE A 302 10.29 -4.41 18.10
C PHE A 302 11.14 -3.97 16.90
N LEU A 303 11.62 -2.71 16.90
CA LEU A 303 12.44 -2.16 15.81
C LEU A 303 13.91 -2.65 15.83
N ARG A 304 14.35 -3.24 16.91
CA ARG A 304 15.72 -3.75 17.12
C ARG A 304 15.72 -5.24 17.48
N SER A 305 14.61 -5.93 17.21
CA SER A 305 14.55 -7.39 17.31
C SER A 305 15.49 -8.05 16.29
N GLU A 306 15.92 -9.26 16.55
CA GLU A 306 16.73 -10.06 15.63
C GLU A 306 16.20 -10.03 14.20
N ARG A 307 14.91 -10.31 13.99
CA ARG A 307 14.25 -10.29 12.67
C ARG A 307 14.32 -8.93 12.01
N SER A 308 14.05 -7.87 12.77
CA SER A 308 14.12 -6.50 12.28
C SER A 308 15.53 -6.11 11.83
N LEU A 309 16.53 -6.50 12.60
CA LEU A 309 17.94 -6.26 12.28
C LEU A 309 18.36 -7.01 11.00
N ILE A 310 18.05 -8.32 10.89
CA ILE A 310 18.35 -9.13 9.70
C ILE A 310 17.70 -8.51 8.44
N GLN A 311 16.43 -8.14 8.51
CA GLN A 311 15.70 -7.53 7.40
C GLN A 311 16.34 -6.20 6.96
N THR A 312 16.72 -5.37 7.93
CA THR A 312 17.32 -4.05 7.66
C THR A 312 18.73 -4.19 7.10
N ILE A 313 19.57 -5.01 7.71
CA ILE A 313 20.93 -5.32 7.25
C ILE A 313 20.89 -5.84 5.80
N GLY A 314 19.94 -6.73 5.50
CA GLY A 314 19.76 -7.31 4.18
C GLY A 314 19.48 -6.32 3.06
N ARG A 315 19.12 -5.06 3.36
CA ARG A 315 18.92 -4.02 2.30
C ARG A 315 20.20 -3.68 1.58
N ALA A 316 21.38 -3.80 2.19
CA ALA A 316 22.67 -3.61 1.53
C ALA A 316 23.18 -4.87 0.79
N ALA A 317 22.49 -6.02 0.88
CA ALA A 317 22.93 -7.29 0.29
C ALA A 317 22.87 -7.34 -1.25
N ARG A 318 22.33 -6.33 -1.89
CA ARG A 318 22.26 -6.20 -3.37
C ARG A 318 23.40 -5.41 -3.98
N ASN A 319 24.24 -4.82 -3.14
CA ASN A 319 25.43 -4.09 -3.55
C ASN A 319 26.68 -4.91 -3.28
N VAL A 320 27.63 -4.94 -4.22
CA VAL A 320 28.90 -5.68 -4.07
C VAL A 320 29.72 -5.15 -2.88
N ARG A 321 29.58 -3.84 -2.58
CA ARG A 321 30.24 -3.16 -1.46
C ARG A 321 29.29 -2.98 -0.25
N GLY A 322 28.28 -3.85 -0.13
CA GLY A 322 27.29 -3.80 0.92
C GLY A 322 27.91 -3.87 2.31
N LYS A 323 27.62 -2.89 3.16
CA LYS A 323 28.04 -2.80 4.56
C LYS A 323 26.86 -2.42 5.46
N ALA A 324 26.83 -2.94 6.66
CA ALA A 324 25.91 -2.52 7.70
C ALA A 324 26.71 -2.03 8.92
N ILE A 325 26.33 -0.88 9.47
CA ILE A 325 26.90 -0.34 10.70
C ILE A 325 25.81 -0.32 11.77
N LEU A 326 26.08 -0.98 12.90
CA LEU A 326 25.24 -0.97 14.07
C LEU A 326 25.88 -0.06 15.12
N TYR A 327 25.28 1.08 15.39
CA TYR A 327 25.74 1.97 16.44
C TYR A 327 25.17 1.52 17.77
N ALA A 328 26.04 1.06 18.67
CA ALA A 328 25.64 0.46 19.93
C ALA A 328 26.78 0.54 20.96
N ASP A 329 26.44 0.81 22.21
CA ASP A 329 27.41 0.80 23.31
C ASP A 329 27.59 -0.61 23.91
N LYS A 330 26.62 -1.50 23.67
CA LYS A 330 26.65 -2.91 24.06
C LYS A 330 26.02 -3.80 23.01
N ILE A 331 26.57 -5.00 22.86
CA ILE A 331 25.97 -6.02 21.96
C ILE A 331 24.85 -6.76 22.71
N THR A 332 23.61 -6.57 22.25
CA THR A 332 22.44 -7.27 22.80
C THR A 332 22.32 -8.68 22.22
N ASP A 333 21.43 -9.51 22.82
CA ASP A 333 21.17 -10.85 22.30
C ASP A 333 20.54 -10.84 20.91
N SER A 334 19.67 -9.87 20.65
CA SER A 334 19.09 -9.66 19.31
C SER A 334 20.15 -9.31 18.27
N MET A 335 21.09 -8.43 18.59
CA MET A 335 22.22 -8.11 17.73
C MET A 335 23.11 -9.33 17.49
N ARG A 336 23.46 -10.05 18.54
CA ARG A 336 24.32 -11.25 18.45
C ARG A 336 23.73 -12.30 17.52
N ARG A 337 22.43 -12.59 17.64
CA ARG A 337 21.74 -13.53 16.75
C ARG A 337 21.66 -13.03 15.32
N ALA A 338 21.32 -11.75 15.11
CA ALA A 338 21.25 -11.16 13.77
C ALA A 338 22.61 -11.16 13.06
N MET A 339 23.68 -10.79 13.76
CA MET A 339 25.04 -10.82 13.23
C MET A 339 25.47 -12.26 12.92
N GLY A 340 25.22 -13.20 13.82
CA GLY A 340 25.53 -14.62 13.62
C GLY A 340 24.83 -15.22 12.41
N GLU A 341 23.55 -14.94 12.22
CA GLU A 341 22.79 -15.43 11.06
C GLU A 341 23.27 -14.80 9.75
N THR A 342 23.57 -13.50 9.76
CA THR A 342 24.12 -12.82 8.57
C THR A 342 25.48 -13.39 8.18
N GLU A 343 26.35 -13.62 9.16
CA GLU A 343 27.67 -14.23 8.93
C GLU A 343 27.55 -15.69 8.44
N ARG A 344 26.63 -16.47 8.99
CA ARG A 344 26.34 -17.83 8.52
C ARG A 344 25.95 -17.84 7.04
N ARG A 345 25.05 -16.94 6.62
CA ARG A 345 24.61 -16.80 5.23
C ARG A 345 25.76 -16.33 4.34
N ARG A 346 26.54 -15.36 4.80
CA ARG A 346 27.71 -14.84 4.12
C ARG A 346 28.72 -15.95 3.84
N THR A 347 29.08 -16.72 4.83
CA THR A 347 30.02 -17.84 4.72
C THR A 347 29.53 -18.89 3.72
N LYS A 348 28.24 -19.29 3.78
CA LYS A 348 27.64 -20.22 2.80
C LYS A 348 27.73 -19.69 1.37
N GLN A 349 27.45 -18.39 1.15
CA GLN A 349 27.51 -17.78 -0.18
C GLN A 349 28.94 -17.73 -0.70
N ILE A 350 29.91 -17.35 0.13
CA ILE A 350 31.34 -17.32 -0.25
C ILE A 350 31.82 -18.72 -0.66
N ALA A 351 31.47 -19.74 0.14
CA ALA A 351 31.82 -21.12 -0.18
C ALA A 351 31.20 -21.57 -1.51
N PHE A 352 29.93 -21.25 -1.74
CA PHE A 352 29.21 -21.53 -3.00
C PHE A 352 29.88 -20.84 -4.19
N ASN A 353 30.21 -19.55 -4.06
CA ASN A 353 30.89 -18.81 -5.11
C ASN A 353 32.23 -19.43 -5.47
N LYS A 354 33.03 -19.78 -4.46
CA LYS A 354 34.32 -20.43 -4.65
C LYS A 354 34.21 -21.77 -5.35
N LEU A 355 33.23 -22.60 -4.96
CA LEU A 355 32.99 -23.92 -5.55
C LEU A 355 32.59 -23.82 -7.01
N HIS A 356 31.79 -22.84 -7.39
CA HIS A 356 31.25 -22.69 -8.75
C HIS A 356 32.00 -21.65 -9.61
N GLY A 357 33.08 -21.04 -9.10
CA GLY A 357 33.82 -20.01 -9.82
C GLY A 357 33.00 -18.75 -10.12
N ILE A 358 32.05 -18.39 -9.26
CA ILE A 358 31.16 -17.27 -9.42
C ILE A 358 31.81 -16.00 -8.84
N GLU A 359 31.94 -14.98 -9.66
CA GLU A 359 32.32 -13.62 -9.21
C GLU A 359 31.04 -12.83 -8.88
N PRO A 360 30.95 -12.18 -7.70
CA PRO A 360 29.81 -11.35 -7.35
C PRO A 360 29.59 -10.21 -8.35
N LYS A 361 28.39 -10.11 -8.90
CA LYS A 361 28.00 -9.04 -9.82
C LYS A 361 26.83 -8.26 -9.26
N GLY A 362 27.01 -6.94 -9.21
CA GLY A 362 25.94 -6.02 -8.81
C GLY A 362 24.73 -6.11 -9.76
N VAL A 363 23.55 -6.06 -9.20
CA VAL A 363 22.30 -6.03 -9.99
C VAL A 363 22.10 -4.60 -10.48
N GLN A 364 22.04 -4.42 -11.80
CA GLN A 364 21.60 -3.17 -12.41
C GLN A 364 20.14 -3.30 -12.80
N LYS A 365 19.26 -2.63 -12.11
CA LYS A 365 17.83 -2.63 -12.40
C LYS A 365 17.47 -1.31 -13.09
N ARG A 366 16.87 -1.38 -14.27
CA ARG A 366 16.39 -0.18 -14.97
C ARG A 366 15.37 0.55 -14.09
N ILE A 367 15.61 1.84 -13.86
CA ILE A 367 14.74 2.66 -13.00
C ILE A 367 13.35 2.84 -13.63
N LYS A 368 13.26 2.76 -14.97
CA LYS A 368 12.00 2.84 -15.72
C LYS A 368 11.00 1.72 -15.42
N ASP A 369 11.45 0.50 -15.10
CA ASP A 369 10.58 -0.67 -14.98
C ASP A 369 9.64 -0.66 -13.75
N ILE A 370 9.92 0.16 -12.74
CA ILE A 370 9.08 0.24 -11.53
C ILE A 370 7.97 1.28 -11.67
N ILE A 371 8.14 2.25 -12.54
CA ILE A 371 7.31 3.45 -12.64
C ILE A 371 6.42 3.44 -13.87
N ASP A 372 6.92 2.88 -14.98
CA ASP A 372 6.12 2.75 -16.20
C ASP A 372 4.83 1.95 -15.96
N GLY A 373 4.80 1.04 -14.96
CA GLY A 373 3.58 0.34 -14.56
C GLY A 373 2.54 1.19 -13.81
N VAL A 374 2.96 2.22 -13.06
CA VAL A 374 2.04 3.06 -12.26
C VAL A 374 1.71 4.37 -12.99
N TYR A 375 2.69 4.97 -13.67
CA TYR A 375 2.47 6.17 -14.50
C TYR A 375 1.77 5.83 -15.81
N ASP A 376 2.11 4.73 -16.47
CA ASP A 376 1.43 4.25 -17.68
C ASP A 376 -0.08 4.03 -17.46
N VAL A 377 -0.49 3.66 -16.25
CA VAL A 377 -1.91 3.56 -15.88
C VAL A 377 -2.54 4.95 -15.63
N LYS A 378 -1.80 5.89 -15.04
CA LYS A 378 -2.32 7.27 -14.82
C LYS A 378 -2.26 8.10 -16.10
N GLU A 379 -1.16 8.03 -16.85
CA GLU A 379 -1.04 8.67 -18.17
C GLU A 379 -2.04 8.07 -19.16
N LYS A 380 -2.15 6.75 -19.27
CA LYS A 380 -3.17 6.10 -20.10
C LYS A 380 -4.61 6.39 -19.64
N ARG A 381 -4.87 6.52 -18.34
CA ARG A 381 -6.18 7.01 -17.86
C ARG A 381 -6.40 8.47 -18.20
N HIS A 382 -5.39 9.30 -18.08
CA HIS A 382 -5.48 10.71 -18.42
C HIS A 382 -5.60 10.89 -19.93
N GLU A 383 -4.82 10.19 -20.75
CA GLU A 383 -4.93 10.14 -22.20
C GLU A 383 -6.28 9.59 -22.65
N MET A 384 -6.77 8.48 -22.06
CA MET A 384 -8.12 7.97 -22.33
C MET A 384 -9.22 8.97 -21.95
N GLN A 385 -9.09 9.67 -20.83
CA GLN A 385 -10.06 10.70 -20.45
C GLN A 385 -10.03 11.89 -21.40
N VAL A 386 -8.85 12.34 -21.79
CA VAL A 386 -8.66 13.42 -22.76
C VAL A 386 -9.19 13.02 -24.14
N GLU A 387 -8.97 11.78 -24.56
CA GLU A 387 -9.43 11.25 -25.85
C GLU A 387 -10.95 10.99 -25.85
N GLN A 388 -11.53 10.52 -24.76
CA GLN A 388 -12.98 10.41 -24.57
C GLN A 388 -13.66 11.78 -24.52
N GLU A 389 -13.06 12.76 -23.85
CA GLU A 389 -13.56 14.14 -23.87
C GLU A 389 -13.46 14.74 -25.27
N ARG A 390 -12.38 14.49 -25.99
CA ARG A 390 -12.18 14.96 -27.36
C ARG A 390 -13.21 14.35 -28.31
N ALA A 391 -13.40 13.04 -28.29
CA ALA A 391 -14.42 12.35 -29.08
C ALA A 391 -15.83 12.85 -28.76
N ARG A 392 -16.11 13.14 -27.48
CA ARG A 392 -17.41 13.73 -27.08
C ARG A 392 -17.65 15.13 -27.65
N TYR A 393 -16.61 15.95 -27.77
CA TYR A 393 -16.73 17.30 -28.31
C TYR A 393 -16.70 17.30 -29.83
N GLU A 394 -16.04 16.36 -30.50
CA GLU A 394 -16.02 16.19 -31.95
C GLU A 394 -17.40 15.82 -32.53
N ASP A 395 -18.23 15.10 -31.74
CA ASP A 395 -19.61 14.75 -32.12
C ASP A 395 -20.65 15.83 -31.78
N MET A 396 -20.26 16.93 -31.12
CA MET A 396 -21.17 18.02 -30.74
C MET A 396 -21.35 19.04 -31.88
N GLY A 397 -22.59 19.39 -32.16
CA GLY A 397 -22.89 20.45 -33.11
C GLY A 397 -22.48 21.84 -32.58
N GLU A 398 -22.31 22.84 -33.50
CA GLU A 398 -21.86 24.19 -33.13
C GLU A 398 -22.71 24.84 -32.03
N LYS A 399 -24.04 24.62 -32.00
CA LYS A 399 -24.93 25.13 -30.94
C LYS A 399 -24.68 24.50 -29.59
N ASP A 400 -24.35 23.22 -29.58
CA ASP A 400 -24.09 22.47 -28.34
C ASP A 400 -22.72 22.85 -27.78
N LEU A 401 -21.71 23.01 -28.63
CA LEU A 401 -20.38 23.52 -28.25
C LEU A 401 -20.48 24.95 -27.66
N ALA A 402 -21.28 25.85 -28.26
CA ALA A 402 -21.48 27.19 -27.70
C ALA A 402 -22.18 27.18 -26.33
N THR A 403 -23.09 26.24 -26.12
CA THR A 403 -23.76 26.04 -24.82
C THR A 403 -22.80 25.51 -23.76
N GLU A 404 -21.96 24.56 -24.15
CA GLU A 404 -20.95 23.97 -23.27
C GLU A 404 -19.86 24.98 -22.87
N ILE A 405 -19.41 25.83 -23.80
CA ILE A 405 -18.49 26.95 -23.53
C ILE A 405 -19.06 27.85 -22.41
N LYS A 406 -20.31 28.28 -22.56
CA LYS A 406 -20.97 29.13 -21.54
C LYS A 406 -21.10 28.43 -20.19
N ARG A 407 -21.36 27.12 -20.19
CA ARG A 407 -21.44 26.30 -18.97
C ARG A 407 -20.10 26.24 -18.25
N LEU A 408 -19.01 25.95 -18.98
CA LEU A 408 -17.66 25.87 -18.43
C LEU A 408 -17.16 27.23 -17.93
N GLU A 409 -17.47 28.34 -18.62
CA GLU A 409 -17.14 29.68 -18.14
C GLU A 409 -17.84 30.02 -16.82
N LYS A 410 -19.13 29.69 -16.69
CA LYS A 410 -19.89 29.88 -15.45
C LYS A 410 -19.34 29.03 -14.31
N GLN A 411 -18.98 27.77 -14.59
CA GLN A 411 -18.40 26.86 -13.62
C GLN A 411 -17.03 27.34 -13.12
N MET A 412 -16.12 27.70 -14.03
CA MET A 412 -14.80 28.25 -13.71
C MET A 412 -14.89 29.48 -12.80
N ASN A 413 -15.81 30.40 -13.13
CA ASN A 413 -16.01 31.61 -12.33
C ASN A 413 -16.62 31.31 -10.96
N ALA A 414 -17.46 30.29 -10.82
CA ALA A 414 -18.01 29.84 -9.55
C ALA A 414 -16.93 29.20 -8.68
N GLU A 415 -16.10 28.33 -9.23
CA GLU A 415 -14.98 27.68 -8.56
C GLU A 415 -13.94 28.71 -8.08
N ALA A 416 -13.62 29.70 -8.92
CA ALA A 416 -12.71 30.80 -8.55
C ALA A 416 -13.28 31.66 -7.40
N LYS A 417 -14.59 31.95 -7.40
CA LYS A 417 -15.25 32.69 -6.29
C LYS A 417 -15.24 31.89 -5.00
N ASN A 418 -15.30 30.56 -5.07
CA ASN A 418 -15.26 29.69 -3.91
C ASN A 418 -13.82 29.39 -3.45
N LEU A 419 -12.79 30.06 -4.01
CA LEU A 419 -11.37 29.86 -3.72
C LEU A 419 -10.84 28.45 -4.04
N GLU A 420 -11.53 27.70 -4.90
CA GLU A 420 -11.12 26.38 -5.38
C GLU A 420 -10.22 26.49 -6.62
N PHE A 421 -9.06 27.12 -6.46
CA PHE A 421 -8.20 27.53 -7.59
C PHE A 421 -7.70 26.38 -8.46
N GLU A 422 -7.43 25.20 -7.90
CA GLU A 422 -7.02 24.02 -8.69
C GLU A 422 -8.15 23.52 -9.60
N LYS A 423 -9.38 23.48 -9.10
CA LYS A 423 -10.56 23.13 -9.90
C LYS A 423 -10.82 24.18 -10.99
N ALA A 424 -10.75 25.46 -10.65
CA ALA A 424 -10.90 26.54 -11.59
C ALA A 424 -9.84 26.49 -12.71
N ALA A 425 -8.59 26.14 -12.41
CA ALA A 425 -7.53 25.95 -13.39
C ALA A 425 -7.84 24.77 -14.33
N SER A 426 -8.25 23.63 -13.79
CA SER A 426 -8.66 22.46 -14.57
C SER A 426 -9.84 22.78 -15.50
N THR A 427 -10.86 23.51 -15.00
CA THR A 427 -12.01 23.92 -15.78
C THR A 427 -11.63 24.93 -16.88
N ARG A 428 -10.67 25.83 -16.61
CA ARG A 428 -10.08 26.75 -17.61
C ARG A 428 -9.41 26.01 -18.75
N ASP A 429 -8.60 25.01 -18.42
CA ASP A 429 -7.86 24.24 -19.41
C ASP A 429 -8.81 23.44 -20.32
N ARG A 430 -9.90 22.90 -19.75
CA ARG A 430 -11.01 22.30 -20.53
C ARG A 430 -11.71 23.31 -21.42
N LEU A 431 -12.03 24.48 -20.89
CA LEU A 431 -12.66 25.58 -21.65
C LEU A 431 -11.80 26.00 -22.84
N THR A 432 -10.49 26.13 -22.67
CA THR A 432 -9.54 26.46 -23.73
C THR A 432 -9.59 25.43 -24.85
N LYS A 433 -9.55 24.13 -24.51
CA LYS A 433 -9.65 23.05 -25.50
C LYS A 433 -10.97 23.06 -26.29
N VAL A 434 -12.10 23.28 -25.62
CA VAL A 434 -13.41 23.36 -26.29
C VAL A 434 -13.49 24.56 -27.20
N LYS A 435 -12.91 25.71 -26.81
CA LYS A 435 -12.82 26.92 -27.67
C LYS A 435 -11.93 26.67 -28.89
N GLU A 436 -10.79 26.01 -28.74
CA GLU A 436 -9.92 25.65 -29.88
C GLU A 436 -10.63 24.74 -30.89
N MET A 437 -11.45 23.82 -30.43
CA MET A 437 -12.25 22.94 -31.29
C MET A 437 -13.39 23.69 -31.96
N ALA A 438 -14.08 24.57 -31.24
CA ALA A 438 -15.22 25.33 -31.77
C ALA A 438 -14.82 26.38 -32.81
N PHE A 439 -13.66 27.02 -32.65
CA PHE A 439 -13.26 28.17 -33.49
C PHE A 439 -12.09 27.86 -34.43
N GLY A 440 -11.56 26.63 -34.47
CA GLY A 440 -10.41 26.23 -35.30
C GLY A 440 -9.12 26.98 -34.90
N ALA A 441 -7.97 26.52 -35.37
CA ALA A 441 -6.64 27.01 -35.01
C ALA A 441 -6.34 28.48 -35.50
N ARG A 442 -7.27 29.40 -35.34
CA ARG A 442 -7.12 30.84 -35.74
C ARG A 442 -6.74 31.78 -34.60
N SER A 443 -6.37 31.27 -33.39
CA SER A 443 -6.01 32.17 -32.29
C SER A 443 -4.51 32.33 -32.04
N ARG A 444 -3.64 32.02 -33.02
CA ARG A 444 -2.18 32.29 -32.88
C ARG A 444 -1.73 33.67 -33.39
N ASP A 445 -2.62 34.49 -33.98
CA ASP A 445 -2.25 35.76 -34.63
C ASP A 445 -2.80 37.04 -33.95
N PHE A 446 -3.22 36.95 -32.66
CA PHE A 446 -3.63 38.15 -31.94
C PHE A 446 -3.00 38.23 -30.54
N LEU A 447 -1.68 38.28 -30.46
CA LEU A 447 -0.90 38.89 -29.40
C LEU A 447 0.43 39.34 -30.01
N GLY A 448 0.36 40.48 -30.70
CA GLY A 448 1.48 41.34 -30.96
C GLY A 448 1.60 42.38 -29.86
#